data_8896faf6c6ac831b1cd693e763abbead
#
_entry.id   8896faf6c6ac831b1cd693e763abbead
#
_cell.length_a   1.000
_cell.length_b   1.000
_cell.length_c   1.000
_cell.angle_alpha   90.00
_cell.angle_beta   90.00
_cell.angle_gamma   90.00
#
_symmetry.space_group_name_H-M   'P 1'
#
loop_
_entity.id
_entity.type
_entity.pdbx_description
1 polymer ?
#
loop_
_entity_poly.entity_id
_entity_poly.type
_entity_poly.pdbx_seq_one_letter_code
_entity_poly.pdbx_strand_id
1 'polypeptide(L)'
;MSEKGYAYKTINNWKRSLKAAFYTAIEDDCIRKNPFNFALDTVLEDDTEEKIALTQEQEENLLAFAAGDPVYRKYCDEIIVLLGTGLRISELCGLTVDLDFANRQINVDHQLLRDSETGYYVDVPKTKSGARQVPMSDKVYEALKRAVKNRGKAAAVNIDGYKDFLFLNQNGYPKTASSYESMFKGLVKKYNKQHKEDEALPNITPHTMRHTFCTRLANAGMNPKALQYIMGHSNITMTLNYYAHATFASAKAEMDRLAA
;
A
#
# COMPACT_ATOMS: atom_id res chain seq x y z
N MET A 1 1.87 -29.03 9.24
CA MET A 1 1.31 -27.79 8.68
C MET A 1 1.70 -27.60 7.23
N SER A 2 2.93 -27.89 6.82
CA SER A 2 3.31 -27.93 5.38
C SER A 2 2.47 -28.95 4.58
N GLU A 3 2.13 -30.09 5.15
CA GLU A 3 1.23 -31.09 4.53
C GLU A 3 -0.18 -30.54 4.20
N LYS A 4 -0.60 -29.42 4.84
CA LYS A 4 -1.88 -28.75 4.55
C LYS A 4 -1.74 -27.58 3.56
N GLY A 5 -0.56 -27.39 2.95
CA GLY A 5 -0.34 -26.37 1.93
C GLY A 5 -0.36 -24.91 2.43
N TYR A 6 -0.06 -24.66 3.71
CA TYR A 6 0.10 -23.28 4.20
C TYR A 6 1.45 -22.68 3.79
N ALA A 7 1.44 -21.44 3.28
CA ALA A 7 2.64 -20.71 2.91
C ALA A 7 3.58 -20.49 4.12
N TYR A 8 4.89 -20.53 3.88
CA TYR A 8 5.94 -20.33 4.88
C TYR A 8 5.67 -19.13 5.81
N LYS A 9 5.30 -17.97 5.24
CA LYS A 9 5.00 -16.75 5.99
C LYS A 9 3.84 -16.92 6.98
N THR A 10 2.82 -17.68 6.64
CA THR A 10 1.68 -17.98 7.51
C THR A 10 2.15 -18.83 8.70
N ILE A 11 2.92 -19.88 8.42
CA ILE A 11 3.51 -20.76 9.44
C ILE A 11 4.44 -19.98 10.37
N ASN A 12 5.28 -19.09 9.80
CA ASN A 12 6.19 -18.25 10.56
C ASN A 12 5.45 -17.27 11.49
N ASN A 13 4.35 -16.67 11.04
CA ASN A 13 3.52 -15.80 11.87
C ASN A 13 2.90 -16.57 13.05
N TRP A 14 2.36 -17.76 12.83
CA TRP A 14 1.84 -18.60 13.92
C TRP A 14 2.95 -19.00 14.90
N LYS A 15 4.11 -19.42 14.38
CA LYS A 15 5.29 -19.73 15.22
C LYS A 15 5.67 -18.54 16.09
N ARG A 16 5.72 -17.31 15.52
CA ARG A 16 6.05 -16.10 16.30
C ARG A 16 5.04 -15.83 17.41
N SER A 17 3.73 -15.98 17.14
CA SER A 17 2.69 -15.83 18.15
C SER A 17 2.80 -16.88 19.26
N LEU A 18 2.98 -18.15 18.88
CA LEU A 18 3.19 -19.23 19.84
C LEU A 18 4.48 -19.02 20.64
N LYS A 19 5.58 -18.63 19.99
CA LYS A 19 6.83 -18.33 20.67
C LYS A 19 6.66 -17.26 21.75
N ALA A 20 5.90 -16.19 21.47
CA ALA A 20 5.60 -15.16 22.45
C ALA A 20 4.81 -15.72 23.65
N ALA A 21 3.72 -16.47 23.39
CA ALA A 21 2.92 -17.07 24.45
C ALA A 21 3.73 -18.06 25.34
N PHE A 22 4.63 -18.81 24.72
CA PHE A 22 5.50 -19.75 25.47
C PHE A 22 6.60 -19.06 26.29
N TYR A 23 6.95 -17.81 25.98
CA TYR A 23 7.82 -17.03 26.87
C TYR A 23 7.11 -16.64 28.17
N THR A 24 5.81 -16.30 28.12
CA THR A 24 5.00 -16.09 29.34
C THR A 24 4.97 -17.37 30.19
N ALA A 25 4.79 -18.55 29.58
CA ALA A 25 4.83 -19.81 30.32
C ALA A 25 6.19 -20.13 30.98
N ILE A 26 7.30 -19.60 30.45
CA ILE A 26 8.62 -19.65 31.10
C ILE A 26 8.66 -18.69 32.29
N GLU A 27 8.16 -17.45 32.12
CA GLU A 27 8.10 -16.44 33.17
C GLU A 27 7.25 -16.91 34.35
N ASP A 28 6.19 -17.71 34.07
CA ASP A 28 5.31 -18.34 35.07
C ASP A 28 5.84 -19.69 35.61
N ASP A 29 7.10 -20.06 35.32
CA ASP A 29 7.74 -21.33 35.73
C ASP A 29 6.99 -22.61 35.27
N CYS A 30 6.08 -22.51 34.31
CA CYS A 30 5.34 -23.64 33.79
C CYS A 30 6.20 -24.57 32.90
N ILE A 31 7.19 -24.00 32.19
CA ILE A 31 8.12 -24.74 31.32
C ILE A 31 9.54 -24.19 31.43
N ARG A 32 10.54 -25.04 31.19
CA ARG A 32 11.94 -24.61 31.27
C ARG A 32 12.52 -24.05 29.99
N LYS A 33 11.97 -24.38 28.83
CA LYS A 33 12.48 -23.99 27.52
C LYS A 33 11.32 -23.73 26.57
N ASN A 34 11.48 -22.73 25.69
CA ASN A 34 10.51 -22.44 24.67
C ASN A 34 10.67 -23.43 23.49
N PRO A 35 9.66 -24.30 23.20
CA PRO A 35 9.74 -25.28 22.12
C PRO A 35 9.77 -24.61 20.72
N PHE A 36 9.39 -23.34 20.59
CA PHE A 36 9.39 -22.59 19.34
C PHE A 36 10.68 -21.78 19.13
N ASN A 37 11.71 -21.98 19.97
CA ASN A 37 12.99 -21.28 19.85
C ASN A 37 13.94 -21.97 18.87
N PHE A 38 13.51 -22.11 17.61
CA PHE A 38 14.32 -22.62 16.50
C PHE A 38 14.15 -21.71 15.27
N ALA A 39 15.08 -21.78 14.31
CA ALA A 39 14.92 -21.09 13.03
C ALA A 39 14.01 -21.89 12.10
N LEU A 40 12.99 -21.24 11.49
CA LEU A 40 12.02 -21.98 10.68
C LEU A 40 12.59 -22.43 9.33
N ASP A 41 13.52 -21.68 8.78
CA ASP A 41 14.26 -21.94 7.55
C ASP A 41 15.12 -23.22 7.63
N THR A 42 15.44 -23.70 8.85
CA THR A 42 16.11 -24.99 9.04
C THR A 42 15.17 -26.20 8.89
N VAL A 43 13.86 -25.96 8.85
CA VAL A 43 12.82 -27.02 8.84
C VAL A 43 11.93 -26.96 7.59
N LEU A 44 11.71 -25.76 7.08
CA LEU A 44 10.87 -25.49 5.91
C LEU A 44 11.59 -24.52 4.97
N GLU A 45 11.51 -24.80 3.69
CA GLU A 45 11.96 -23.89 2.64
C GLU A 45 11.08 -22.64 2.62
N ASP A 46 11.71 -21.45 2.48
CA ASP A 46 11.00 -20.20 2.36
C ASP A 46 10.51 -20.00 0.92
N ASP A 47 9.24 -20.28 0.69
CA ASP A 47 8.52 -20.12 -0.58
C ASP A 47 7.96 -18.69 -0.77
N THR A 48 8.43 -17.71 0.01
CA THR A 48 7.91 -16.36 -0.05
C THR A 48 8.34 -15.67 -1.33
N GLU A 49 7.40 -15.39 -2.21
CA GLU A 49 7.64 -14.56 -3.38
C GLU A 49 7.97 -13.12 -2.96
N GLU A 50 9.05 -12.57 -3.53
CA GLU A 50 9.37 -11.16 -3.35
C GLU A 50 8.29 -10.28 -4.01
N LYS A 51 7.90 -9.24 -3.30
CA LYS A 51 7.00 -8.24 -3.87
C LYS A 51 7.77 -7.37 -4.85
N ILE A 52 7.44 -7.49 -6.12
CA ILE A 52 8.08 -6.73 -7.19
C ILE A 52 7.33 -5.41 -7.37
N ALA A 53 8.09 -4.31 -7.43
CA ALA A 53 7.57 -3.01 -7.86
C ALA A 53 7.33 -3.03 -9.37
N LEU A 54 6.33 -2.31 -9.83
CA LEU A 54 6.12 -2.13 -11.27
C LEU A 54 7.29 -1.37 -11.89
N THR A 55 7.69 -1.77 -13.08
CA THR A 55 8.59 -0.96 -13.90
C THR A 55 7.87 0.29 -14.39
N GLN A 56 8.62 1.28 -14.86
CA GLN A 56 8.03 2.49 -15.45
C GLN A 56 7.12 2.14 -16.64
N GLU A 57 7.54 1.23 -17.50
CA GLU A 57 6.76 0.76 -18.63
C GLU A 57 5.45 0.09 -18.19
N GLN A 58 5.50 -0.74 -17.15
CA GLN A 58 4.29 -1.37 -16.60
C GLN A 58 3.33 -0.35 -15.96
N GLU A 59 3.85 0.71 -15.29
CA GLU A 59 3.03 1.81 -14.79
C GLU A 59 2.33 2.55 -15.95
N GLU A 60 3.06 2.86 -17.02
CA GLU A 60 2.54 3.55 -18.21
C GLU A 60 1.49 2.70 -18.92
N ASN A 61 1.76 1.43 -19.14
CA ASN A 61 0.85 0.47 -19.76
C ASN A 61 -0.45 0.30 -18.94
N LEU A 62 -0.33 0.18 -17.61
CA LEU A 62 -1.46 0.09 -16.69
C LEU A 62 -2.37 1.32 -16.81
N LEU A 63 -1.77 2.53 -16.79
CA LEU A 63 -2.52 3.79 -16.87
C LEU A 63 -3.14 3.99 -18.25
N ALA A 64 -2.40 3.70 -19.33
CA ALA A 64 -2.90 3.81 -20.71
C ALA A 64 -4.07 2.85 -20.95
N PHE A 65 -3.96 1.61 -20.49
CA PHE A 65 -5.03 0.63 -20.60
C PHE A 65 -6.26 1.06 -19.78
N ALA A 66 -6.07 1.49 -18.53
CA ALA A 66 -7.18 1.96 -17.71
C ALA A 66 -7.89 3.15 -18.35
N ALA A 67 -7.15 4.11 -18.93
CA ALA A 67 -7.73 5.29 -19.57
C ALA A 67 -8.52 4.94 -20.84
N GLY A 68 -8.06 3.97 -21.62
CA GLY A 68 -8.71 3.52 -22.86
C GLY A 68 -9.93 2.60 -22.62
N ASP A 69 -10.05 1.99 -21.45
CA ASP A 69 -11.08 1.00 -21.19
C ASP A 69 -12.35 1.61 -20.58
N PRO A 70 -13.56 1.35 -21.16
CA PRO A 70 -14.81 1.95 -20.68
C PRO A 70 -15.18 1.57 -19.24
N VAL A 71 -14.68 0.43 -18.72
CA VAL A 71 -14.94 -0.02 -17.35
C VAL A 71 -13.96 0.60 -16.36
N TYR A 72 -12.67 0.71 -16.76
CA TYR A 72 -11.58 1.09 -15.85
C TYR A 72 -11.22 2.57 -15.90
N ARG A 73 -11.60 3.32 -16.94
CA ARG A 73 -11.31 4.77 -17.05
C ARG A 73 -11.76 5.60 -15.84
N LYS A 74 -12.83 5.17 -15.17
CA LYS A 74 -13.34 5.84 -13.96
C LYS A 74 -12.41 5.67 -12.73
N TYR A 75 -11.44 4.78 -12.79
CA TYR A 75 -10.47 4.53 -11.71
C TYR A 75 -9.10 5.18 -11.98
N CYS A 76 -8.91 5.84 -13.13
CA CYS A 76 -7.61 6.41 -13.49
C CYS A 76 -7.10 7.40 -12.46
N ASP A 77 -7.94 8.30 -11.96
CA ASP A 77 -7.54 9.29 -10.96
C ASP A 77 -7.13 8.62 -9.64
N GLU A 78 -7.82 7.56 -9.24
CA GLU A 78 -7.52 6.77 -8.05
C GLU A 78 -6.19 6.00 -8.19
N ILE A 79 -5.94 5.42 -9.36
CA ILE A 79 -4.66 4.75 -9.68
C ILE A 79 -3.51 5.75 -9.66
N ILE A 80 -3.69 6.94 -10.26
CA ILE A 80 -2.69 8.02 -10.24
C ILE A 80 -2.39 8.45 -8.80
N VAL A 81 -3.41 8.62 -7.97
CA VAL A 81 -3.24 8.99 -6.55
C VAL A 81 -2.47 7.91 -5.81
N LEU A 82 -2.81 6.62 -5.96
CA LEU A 82 -2.08 5.52 -5.31
C LEU A 82 -0.61 5.47 -5.72
N LEU A 83 -0.32 5.55 -7.04
CA LEU A 83 1.04 5.55 -7.59
C LEU A 83 1.83 6.82 -7.23
N GLY A 84 1.14 7.95 -7.01
CA GLY A 84 1.77 9.23 -6.77
C GLY A 84 1.94 9.63 -5.31
N THR A 85 1.32 8.88 -4.38
CA THR A 85 1.31 9.23 -2.94
C THR A 85 1.78 8.10 -2.02
N GLY A 86 1.71 6.86 -2.48
CA GLY A 86 1.97 5.68 -1.66
C GLY A 86 1.01 5.51 -0.47
N LEU A 87 -0.17 6.10 -0.50
CA LEU A 87 -1.21 5.91 0.52
C LEU A 87 -1.54 4.42 0.70
N ARG A 88 -1.87 4.03 1.94
CA ARG A 88 -2.51 2.74 2.18
C ARG A 88 -3.91 2.77 1.56
N ILE A 89 -4.40 1.65 1.11
CA ILE A 89 -5.72 1.61 0.47
C ILE A 89 -6.83 2.08 1.41
N SER A 90 -6.75 1.78 2.69
CA SER A 90 -7.69 2.25 3.70
C SER A 90 -7.61 3.77 3.94
N GLU A 91 -6.42 4.37 3.81
CA GLU A 91 -6.21 5.82 3.83
C GLU A 91 -6.83 6.48 2.58
N LEU A 92 -6.62 5.89 1.39
CA LEU A 92 -7.30 6.37 0.16
C LEU A 92 -8.82 6.31 0.30
N CYS A 93 -9.36 5.19 0.81
CA CYS A 93 -10.80 5.04 1.05
C CYS A 93 -11.33 6.08 2.05
N GLY A 94 -10.50 6.50 3.00
CA GLY A 94 -10.82 7.50 4.01
C GLY A 94 -10.79 8.94 3.51
N LEU A 95 -10.17 9.23 2.36
CA LEU A 95 -10.08 10.60 1.87
C LEU A 95 -11.46 11.24 1.71
N THR A 96 -11.59 12.47 2.22
CA THR A 96 -12.76 13.32 2.07
C THR A 96 -12.53 14.38 1.00
N VAL A 97 -13.57 15.14 0.64
CA VAL A 97 -13.44 16.27 -0.31
C VAL A 97 -12.66 17.45 0.27
N ASP A 98 -12.46 17.47 1.59
CA ASP A 98 -11.72 18.52 2.29
C ASP A 98 -10.21 18.28 2.17
N LEU A 99 -9.68 18.60 0.98
CA LEU A 99 -8.27 18.48 0.62
C LEU A 99 -7.62 19.84 0.61
N ASP A 100 -6.41 19.95 1.17
CA ASP A 100 -5.64 21.20 1.18
C ASP A 100 -4.95 21.45 -0.17
N PHE A 101 -5.73 21.88 -1.14
CA PHE A 101 -5.22 22.24 -2.47
C PHE A 101 -4.33 23.50 -2.45
N ALA A 102 -4.53 24.40 -1.49
CA ALA A 102 -3.74 25.63 -1.38
C ALA A 102 -2.27 25.33 -1.03
N ASN A 103 -2.05 24.42 -0.08
CA ASN A 103 -0.72 23.98 0.32
C ASN A 103 -0.25 22.73 -0.42
N ARG A 104 -1.05 22.20 -1.35
CA ARG A 104 -0.76 20.98 -2.12
C ARG A 104 -0.41 19.79 -1.23
N GLN A 105 -1.21 19.53 -0.22
CA GLN A 105 -0.97 18.45 0.72
C GLN A 105 -2.24 17.62 1.00
N ILE A 106 -2.04 16.34 1.25
CA ILE A 106 -3.06 15.41 1.73
C ILE A 106 -2.79 15.19 3.21
N ASN A 107 -3.75 15.56 4.06
CA ASN A 107 -3.70 15.24 5.48
C ASN A 107 -4.19 13.81 5.68
N VAL A 108 -3.30 12.94 6.14
CA VAL A 108 -3.60 11.54 6.45
C VAL A 108 -3.69 11.43 7.97
N ASP A 109 -4.88 11.47 8.50
CA ASP A 109 -5.18 11.45 9.94
C ASP A 109 -6.14 10.31 10.32
N HIS A 110 -6.69 9.62 9.33
CA HIS A 110 -7.60 8.51 9.53
C HIS A 110 -7.56 7.52 8.35
N GLN A 111 -8.18 6.39 8.54
CA GLN A 111 -8.40 5.37 7.53
C GLN A 111 -9.81 4.82 7.61
N LEU A 112 -10.42 4.52 6.46
CA LEU A 112 -11.73 3.88 6.40
C LEU A 112 -11.57 2.37 6.25
N LEU A 113 -12.22 1.65 7.12
CA LEU A 113 -12.26 0.20 7.14
C LEU A 113 -13.72 -0.28 7.03
N ARG A 114 -13.86 -1.55 6.66
CA ARG A 114 -15.17 -2.21 6.66
C ARG A 114 -15.01 -3.63 7.18
N ASP A 115 -15.75 -3.89 8.22
CA ASP A 115 -15.93 -5.23 8.77
C ASP A 115 -17.23 -5.87 8.27
N SER A 116 -17.30 -7.21 8.24
CA SER A 116 -18.48 -7.96 7.79
C SER A 116 -19.65 -7.86 8.76
N GLU A 117 -19.38 -7.69 10.05
CA GLU A 117 -20.39 -7.70 11.11
C GLU A 117 -20.81 -6.27 11.48
N THR A 118 -19.85 -5.37 11.67
CA THR A 118 -20.08 -4.00 12.15
C THR A 118 -20.25 -2.97 11.02
N GLY A 119 -19.94 -3.32 9.78
CA GLY A 119 -20.02 -2.43 8.64
C GLY A 119 -18.81 -1.49 8.48
N TYR A 120 -19.05 -0.25 8.08
CA TYR A 120 -18.00 0.76 7.95
C TYR A 120 -17.62 1.35 9.29
N TYR A 121 -16.33 1.58 9.50
CA TYR A 121 -15.80 2.32 10.66
C TYR A 121 -14.53 3.06 10.28
N VAL A 122 -14.22 4.12 11.03
CA VAL A 122 -12.99 4.89 10.88
C VAL A 122 -12.04 4.53 12.00
N ASP A 123 -10.80 4.18 11.62
CA ASP A 123 -9.71 3.97 12.57
C ASP A 123 -8.72 5.13 12.46
N VAL A 124 -8.37 5.71 13.60
CA VAL A 124 -7.39 6.80 13.69
C VAL A 124 -6.03 6.24 14.10
N PRO A 125 -4.93 6.76 13.55
CA PRO A 125 -3.61 6.26 13.89
C PRO A 125 -3.33 6.36 15.39
N LYS A 126 -2.98 5.24 16.02
CA LYS A 126 -2.62 5.18 17.45
C LYS A 126 -1.29 5.86 17.78
N THR A 127 -0.50 6.19 16.77
CA THR A 127 0.84 6.79 16.91
C THR A 127 0.95 8.08 16.10
N LYS A 128 1.80 9.02 16.57
CA LYS A 128 2.09 10.27 15.85
C LYS A 128 2.63 10.04 14.44
N SER A 129 3.31 8.93 14.18
CA SER A 129 3.83 8.60 12.85
C SER A 129 2.76 8.15 11.85
N GLY A 130 1.56 7.81 12.33
CA GLY A 130 0.43 7.47 11.47
C GLY A 130 -0.24 8.71 10.87
N ALA A 131 -0.35 9.80 11.65
CA ALA A 131 -0.84 11.07 11.15
C ALA A 131 0.29 11.82 10.46
N ARG A 132 0.09 12.18 9.19
CA ARG A 132 1.13 12.82 8.38
C ARG A 132 0.54 13.62 7.22
N GLN A 133 1.35 14.48 6.65
CA GLN A 133 1.04 15.23 5.44
C GLN A 133 1.81 14.64 4.26
N VAL A 134 1.10 14.32 3.18
CA VAL A 134 1.70 13.81 1.95
C VAL A 134 1.60 14.91 0.89
N PRO A 135 2.74 15.36 0.33
CA PRO A 135 2.72 16.41 -0.70
C PRO A 135 2.11 15.89 -2.00
N MET A 136 1.38 16.76 -2.70
CA MET A 136 0.80 16.48 -4.01
C MET A 136 1.77 16.89 -5.11
N SER A 137 2.22 15.94 -5.93
CA SER A 137 2.81 16.27 -7.23
C SER A 137 1.75 16.85 -8.19
N ASP A 138 2.16 17.49 -9.29
CA ASP A 138 1.20 18.05 -10.26
C ASP A 138 0.21 17.00 -10.78
N LYS A 139 0.68 15.79 -11.07
CA LYS A 139 -0.18 14.67 -11.52
C LYS A 139 -1.22 14.29 -10.46
N VAL A 140 -0.83 14.22 -9.20
CA VAL A 140 -1.73 13.90 -8.07
C VAL A 140 -2.72 15.03 -7.82
N TYR A 141 -2.25 16.27 -7.83
CA TYR A 141 -3.07 17.46 -7.65
C TYR A 141 -4.19 17.53 -8.69
N GLU A 142 -3.86 17.37 -9.98
CA GLU A 142 -4.85 17.39 -11.05
C GLU A 142 -5.81 16.18 -10.99
N ALA A 143 -5.31 14.99 -10.62
CA ALA A 143 -6.16 13.82 -10.43
C ALA A 143 -7.17 14.03 -9.29
N LEU A 144 -6.74 14.55 -8.16
CA LEU A 144 -7.63 14.86 -7.03
C LEU A 144 -8.65 15.95 -7.37
N LYS A 145 -8.25 17.01 -8.10
CA LYS A 145 -9.19 18.03 -8.57
C LYS A 145 -10.27 17.44 -9.49
N ARG A 146 -9.87 16.56 -10.43
CA ARG A 146 -10.84 15.85 -11.27
C ARG A 146 -11.73 14.93 -10.43
N ALA A 147 -11.18 14.21 -9.46
CA ALA A 147 -11.95 13.34 -8.59
C ALA A 147 -13.01 14.11 -7.79
N VAL A 148 -12.67 15.27 -7.22
CA VAL A 148 -13.62 16.14 -6.51
C VAL A 148 -14.69 16.66 -7.46
N LYS A 149 -14.30 17.16 -8.66
CA LYS A 149 -15.23 17.69 -9.66
C LYS A 149 -16.19 16.62 -10.17
N ASN A 150 -15.72 15.41 -10.39
CA ASN A 150 -16.48 14.30 -10.98
C ASN A 150 -17.11 13.39 -9.91
N ARG A 151 -17.02 13.77 -8.63
CA ARG A 151 -17.60 13.00 -7.53
C ARG A 151 -19.09 12.78 -7.74
N GLY A 152 -19.52 11.54 -7.71
CA GLY A 152 -20.93 11.17 -7.83
C GLY A 152 -21.76 11.67 -6.64
N LYS A 153 -23.09 11.49 -6.71
CA LYS A 153 -23.97 11.80 -5.59
C LYS A 153 -23.64 10.88 -4.40
N ALA A 154 -23.26 11.50 -3.28
CA ALA A 154 -22.97 10.78 -2.06
C ALA A 154 -24.27 10.34 -1.37
N ALA A 155 -24.26 9.15 -0.77
CA ALA A 155 -25.22 8.78 0.25
C ALA A 155 -25.03 9.67 1.49
N ALA A 156 -26.09 9.98 2.19
CA ALA A 156 -26.04 10.76 3.43
C ALA A 156 -25.54 9.88 4.57
N VAL A 157 -24.24 9.54 4.55
CA VAL A 157 -23.58 8.72 5.56
C VAL A 157 -22.67 9.56 6.45
N ASN A 158 -22.72 9.25 7.74
CA ASN A 158 -21.75 9.71 8.73
C ASN A 158 -21.13 8.46 9.36
N ILE A 159 -19.83 8.29 9.19
CA ILE A 159 -19.10 7.14 9.71
C ILE A 159 -18.12 7.69 10.77
N ASP A 160 -18.40 7.44 12.03
CA ASP A 160 -17.59 7.89 13.18
C ASP A 160 -17.24 9.39 13.15
N GLY A 161 -18.20 10.23 12.70
CA GLY A 161 -18.04 11.68 12.59
C GLY A 161 -17.56 12.18 11.22
N TYR A 162 -17.04 11.29 10.36
CA TYR A 162 -16.56 11.64 9.02
C TYR A 162 -17.67 11.58 7.98
N LYS A 163 -17.65 12.53 7.07
CA LYS A 163 -18.63 12.69 5.99
C LYS A 163 -17.88 13.03 4.69
N ASP A 164 -18.62 13.09 3.60
CA ASP A 164 -18.12 13.59 2.32
C ASP A 164 -16.87 12.88 1.80
N PHE A 165 -16.84 11.54 1.97
CA PHE A 165 -15.79 10.70 1.40
C PHE A 165 -15.64 10.93 -0.10
N LEU A 166 -14.40 11.00 -0.59
CA LEU A 166 -14.12 11.39 -1.97
C LEU A 166 -14.46 10.29 -2.97
N PHE A 167 -14.03 9.05 -2.73
CA PHE A 167 -14.16 7.95 -3.68
C PHE A 167 -15.36 7.07 -3.34
N LEU A 168 -16.41 7.17 -4.19
CA LEU A 168 -17.69 6.53 -3.94
C LEU A 168 -17.93 5.36 -4.91
N ASN A 169 -18.68 4.37 -4.44
CA ASN A 169 -19.27 3.35 -5.28
C ASN A 169 -20.53 3.88 -5.99
N GLN A 170 -21.14 3.07 -6.86
CA GLN A 170 -22.34 3.43 -7.63
C GLN A 170 -23.57 3.76 -6.77
N ASN A 171 -23.60 3.32 -5.52
CA ASN A 171 -24.68 3.58 -4.56
C ASN A 171 -24.42 4.83 -3.70
N GLY A 172 -23.31 5.56 -3.95
CA GLY A 172 -22.92 6.75 -3.20
C GLY A 172 -22.24 6.48 -1.86
N TYR A 173 -21.94 5.23 -1.51
CA TYR A 173 -21.17 4.87 -0.33
C TYR A 173 -19.67 4.91 -0.61
N PRO A 174 -18.80 5.12 0.40
CA PRO A 174 -17.37 5.04 0.20
C PRO A 174 -16.94 3.70 -0.37
N LYS A 175 -15.95 3.71 -1.27
CA LYS A 175 -15.29 2.49 -1.73
C LYS A 175 -14.51 1.84 -0.59
N THR A 176 -14.31 0.52 -0.68
CA THR A 176 -13.57 -0.28 0.30
C THR A 176 -12.31 -0.86 -0.30
N ALA A 177 -11.36 -1.30 0.54
CA ALA A 177 -10.15 -1.98 0.09
C ALA A 177 -10.47 -3.17 -0.83
N SER A 178 -11.45 -4.00 -0.48
CA SER A 178 -11.86 -5.16 -1.28
C SER A 178 -12.40 -4.80 -2.67
N SER A 179 -13.03 -3.62 -2.81
CA SER A 179 -13.49 -3.14 -4.12
C SER A 179 -12.31 -2.80 -5.04
N TYR A 180 -11.22 -2.25 -4.50
CA TYR A 180 -9.99 -1.99 -5.26
C TYR A 180 -9.21 -3.28 -5.58
N GLU A 181 -9.14 -4.23 -4.66
CA GLU A 181 -8.54 -5.54 -4.92
C GLU A 181 -9.24 -6.25 -6.08
N SER A 182 -10.58 -6.26 -6.06
CA SER A 182 -11.39 -6.82 -7.14
C SER A 182 -11.20 -6.06 -8.45
N MET A 183 -11.11 -4.73 -8.40
CA MET A 183 -10.86 -3.88 -9.57
C MET A 183 -9.50 -4.20 -10.20
N PHE A 184 -8.42 -4.20 -9.43
CA PHE A 184 -7.08 -4.50 -9.95
C PHE A 184 -7.00 -5.92 -10.51
N LYS A 185 -7.54 -6.91 -9.81
CA LYS A 185 -7.61 -8.29 -10.30
C LYS A 185 -8.33 -8.39 -11.66
N GLY A 186 -9.45 -7.70 -11.79
CA GLY A 186 -10.22 -7.68 -13.04
C GLY A 186 -9.48 -6.95 -14.16
N LEU A 187 -8.84 -5.81 -13.86
CA LEU A 187 -8.06 -5.01 -14.81
C LEU A 187 -6.88 -5.81 -15.36
N VAL A 188 -6.04 -6.38 -14.49
CA VAL A 188 -4.88 -7.20 -14.89
C VAL A 188 -5.32 -8.40 -15.71
N LYS A 189 -6.36 -9.11 -15.27
CA LYS A 189 -6.90 -10.25 -16.04
C LYS A 189 -7.34 -9.84 -17.45
N LYS A 190 -7.99 -8.66 -17.59
CA LYS A 190 -8.45 -8.16 -18.89
C LYS A 190 -7.28 -7.70 -19.75
N TYR A 191 -6.31 -6.99 -19.17
CA TYR A 191 -5.08 -6.58 -19.85
C TYR A 191 -4.33 -7.78 -20.40
N ASN A 192 -3.98 -8.74 -19.55
CA ASN A 192 -3.19 -9.92 -19.93
C ASN A 192 -3.89 -10.82 -20.95
N LYS A 193 -5.23 -10.79 -21.02
CA LYS A 193 -5.97 -11.48 -22.10
C LYS A 193 -5.81 -10.84 -23.47
N GLN A 194 -5.46 -9.55 -23.53
CA GLN A 194 -5.33 -8.76 -24.77
C GLN A 194 -3.89 -8.55 -25.23
N HIS A 195 -2.92 -8.90 -24.37
CA HIS A 195 -1.49 -8.71 -24.63
C HIS A 195 -0.76 -10.05 -24.58
N LYS A 196 0.44 -10.09 -25.14
CA LYS A 196 1.30 -11.28 -25.13
C LYS A 196 1.89 -11.49 -23.73
N GLU A 197 2.39 -12.70 -23.50
CA GLU A 197 2.93 -13.12 -22.20
C GLU A 197 4.13 -12.27 -21.74
N ASP A 198 4.98 -11.84 -22.67
CA ASP A 198 6.13 -10.97 -22.44
C ASP A 198 5.76 -9.52 -22.09
N GLU A 199 4.56 -9.09 -22.45
CA GLU A 199 3.99 -7.79 -22.11
C GLU A 199 3.06 -7.84 -20.89
N ALA A 200 2.88 -9.01 -20.30
CA ALA A 200 1.90 -9.23 -19.24
C ALA A 200 2.19 -8.39 -17.98
N LEU A 201 1.16 -7.81 -17.41
CA LEU A 201 1.25 -7.17 -16.11
C LEU A 201 1.28 -8.24 -15.00
N PRO A 202 2.12 -8.04 -13.98
CA PRO A 202 2.16 -8.93 -12.82
C PRO A 202 0.85 -8.83 -12.02
N ASN A 203 0.74 -9.64 -10.97
CA ASN A 203 -0.38 -9.49 -10.03
C ASN A 203 -0.30 -8.14 -9.31
N ILE A 204 -1.25 -7.26 -9.61
CA ILE A 204 -1.31 -5.90 -9.08
C ILE A 204 -2.36 -5.83 -7.97
N THR A 205 -1.94 -5.31 -6.84
CA THR A 205 -2.77 -5.03 -5.68
C THR A 205 -2.59 -3.56 -5.25
N PRO A 206 -3.47 -3.00 -4.40
CA PRO A 206 -3.21 -1.68 -3.82
C PRO A 206 -1.85 -1.59 -3.10
N HIS A 207 -1.41 -2.70 -2.52
CA HIS A 207 -0.09 -2.75 -1.87
C HIS A 207 1.06 -2.71 -2.89
N THR A 208 0.88 -3.29 -4.08
CA THR A 208 1.82 -3.17 -5.20
C THR A 208 2.00 -1.71 -5.62
N MET A 209 0.92 -0.92 -5.69
CA MET A 209 0.99 0.53 -5.99
C MET A 209 1.86 1.28 -4.98
N ARG A 210 1.62 1.03 -3.70
CA ARG A 210 2.40 1.61 -2.60
C ARG A 210 3.85 1.16 -2.62
N HIS A 211 4.11 -0.11 -2.90
CA HIS A 211 5.47 -0.66 -3.05
C HIS A 211 6.20 0.01 -4.21
N THR A 212 5.55 0.14 -5.37
CA THR A 212 6.08 0.82 -6.55
C THR A 212 6.46 2.27 -6.26
N PHE A 213 5.58 3.04 -5.59
CA PHE A 213 5.87 4.41 -5.18
C PHE A 213 7.12 4.49 -4.30
N CYS A 214 7.21 3.62 -3.27
CA CYS A 214 8.32 3.60 -2.33
C CYS A 214 9.64 3.26 -3.03
N THR A 215 9.66 2.20 -3.86
CA THR A 215 10.83 1.75 -4.62
C THR A 215 11.29 2.83 -5.60
N ARG A 216 10.37 3.46 -6.32
CA ARG A 216 10.69 4.54 -7.27
C ARG A 216 11.36 5.72 -6.59
N LEU A 217 10.86 6.17 -5.43
CA LEU A 217 11.45 7.29 -4.69
C LEU A 217 12.78 6.92 -4.05
N ALA A 218 12.93 5.68 -3.56
CA ALA A 218 14.20 5.18 -3.05
C ALA A 218 15.26 5.15 -4.15
N ASN A 219 14.92 4.63 -5.34
CA ASN A 219 15.81 4.59 -6.51
C ASN A 219 16.13 5.99 -7.05
N ALA A 220 15.24 6.96 -6.88
CA ALA A 220 15.49 8.37 -7.21
C ALA A 220 16.35 9.10 -6.15
N GLY A 221 16.84 8.40 -5.12
CA GLY A 221 17.74 8.96 -4.10
C GLY A 221 17.02 9.82 -3.04
N MET A 222 15.71 9.65 -2.84
CA MET A 222 15.01 10.37 -1.77
C MET A 222 15.63 10.04 -0.41
N ASN A 223 15.76 11.05 0.46
CA ASN A 223 16.25 10.83 1.83
C ASN A 223 15.39 9.77 2.55
N PRO A 224 15.97 8.70 3.15
CA PRO A 224 15.22 7.63 3.79
C PRO A 224 14.28 8.08 4.90
N LYS A 225 14.63 9.15 5.66
CA LYS A 225 13.77 9.72 6.69
C LYS A 225 12.57 10.46 6.10
N ALA A 226 12.75 11.18 4.99
CA ALA A 226 11.66 11.82 4.27
C ALA A 226 10.70 10.76 3.70
N LEU A 227 11.24 9.68 3.11
CA LEU A 227 10.42 8.58 2.60
C LEU A 227 9.70 7.85 3.74
N GLN A 228 10.37 7.60 4.87
CA GLN A 228 9.75 7.03 6.07
C GLN A 228 8.53 7.85 6.53
N TYR A 229 8.69 9.19 6.56
CA TYR A 229 7.62 10.11 6.95
C TYR A 229 6.43 10.02 5.98
N ILE A 230 6.66 10.15 4.66
CA ILE A 230 5.61 10.08 3.64
C ILE A 230 4.88 8.74 3.69
N MET A 231 5.62 7.64 3.84
CA MET A 231 5.06 6.30 3.93
C MET A 231 4.33 6.03 5.26
N GLY A 232 4.58 6.81 6.31
CA GLY A 232 4.04 6.55 7.65
C GLY A 232 4.52 5.21 8.21
N HIS A 233 5.81 4.88 8.00
CA HIS A 233 6.42 3.69 8.57
C HIS A 233 6.88 3.96 9.99
N SER A 234 6.39 3.18 10.95
CA SER A 234 6.78 3.30 12.37
C SER A 234 8.24 2.93 12.61
N ASN A 235 8.80 2.02 11.79
CA ASN A 235 10.20 1.59 11.86
C ASN A 235 10.92 1.94 10.56
N ILE A 236 12.08 2.60 10.67
CA ILE A 236 12.95 2.96 9.54
C ILE A 236 13.40 1.75 8.73
N THR A 237 13.59 0.58 9.36
CA THR A 237 13.98 -0.66 8.68
C THR A 237 13.02 -1.03 7.56
N MET A 238 11.71 -0.76 7.74
CA MET A 238 10.71 -0.98 6.68
C MET A 238 10.99 -0.13 5.44
N THR A 239 11.57 1.06 5.62
CA THR A 239 11.93 1.95 4.52
C THR A 239 13.30 1.58 3.94
N LEU A 240 14.27 1.26 4.78
CA LEU A 240 15.63 0.92 4.34
C LEU A 240 15.68 -0.33 3.46
N ASN A 241 14.75 -1.27 3.62
CA ASN A 241 14.63 -2.43 2.74
C ASN A 241 14.46 -2.06 1.25
N TYR A 242 13.94 -0.85 0.94
CA TYR A 242 13.84 -0.34 -0.44
C TYR A 242 15.15 0.24 -0.97
N TYR A 243 16.15 0.47 -0.09
CA TYR A 243 17.47 0.97 -0.43
C TYR A 243 18.54 -0.13 -0.45
N ALA A 244 18.14 -1.39 -0.26
CA ALA A 244 19.06 -2.53 -0.07
C ALA A 244 19.93 -2.87 -1.31
N HIS A 245 19.67 -2.26 -2.45
CA HIS A 245 20.41 -2.51 -3.70
C HIS A 245 21.45 -1.42 -3.99
N ALA A 246 22.16 -0.93 -2.97
CA ALA A 246 23.27 0.00 -3.17
C ALA A 246 24.40 -0.69 -3.97
N THR A 247 24.71 -0.18 -5.15
CA THR A 247 25.82 -0.61 -6.00
C THR A 247 26.96 0.40 -5.94
N PHE A 248 28.16 -0.01 -6.34
CA PHE A 248 29.28 0.94 -6.50
C PHE A 248 28.93 2.13 -7.40
N ALA A 249 28.18 1.87 -8.48
CA ALA A 249 27.73 2.93 -9.39
C ALA A 249 26.78 3.94 -8.69
N SER A 250 25.86 3.46 -7.86
CA SER A 250 24.96 4.35 -7.08
C SER A 250 25.73 5.13 -6.00
N ALA A 251 26.70 4.50 -5.33
CA ALA A 251 27.55 5.18 -4.37
C ALA A 251 28.42 6.27 -5.02
N LYS A 252 29.00 6.00 -6.19
CA LYS A 252 29.76 6.97 -6.98
C LYS A 252 28.90 8.17 -7.41
N ALA A 253 27.72 7.90 -7.97
CA ALA A 253 26.80 8.96 -8.39
C ALA A 253 26.39 9.88 -7.22
N GLU A 254 26.20 9.32 -6.03
CA GLU A 254 25.87 10.08 -4.82
C GLU A 254 27.08 10.92 -4.34
N MET A 255 28.29 10.38 -4.39
CA MET A 255 29.50 11.14 -4.08
C MET A 255 29.70 12.31 -5.04
N ASP A 256 29.51 12.08 -6.36
CA ASP A 256 29.62 13.12 -7.38
C ASP A 256 28.54 14.23 -7.16
N ARG A 257 27.33 13.86 -6.79
CA ARG A 257 26.24 14.79 -6.47
C ARG A 257 26.55 15.66 -5.24
N LEU A 258 27.19 15.11 -4.22
CA LEU A 258 27.53 15.84 -2.98
C LEU A 258 28.78 16.71 -3.13
N ALA A 259 29.61 16.44 -4.14
CA ALA A 259 30.83 17.19 -4.43
C ALA A 259 30.58 18.41 -5.37
N ALA A 260 29.38 18.50 -5.97
CA ALA A 260 28.97 19.59 -6.88
C ALA A 260 28.24 20.70 -6.11
#